data_08e121aefbca4561cd9704c65e815897
#
_entry.id   08e121aefbca4561cd9704c65e815897
#
_cell.length_a   1.000
_cell.length_b   1.000
_cell.length_c   1.000
_cell.angle_alpha   90.00
_cell.angle_beta   90.00
_cell.angle_gamma   90.00
#
_symmetry.space_group_name_H-M   'P 1'
#
loop_
_entity.id
_entity.type
_entity.pdbx_description
1 polymer ?
#
loop_
_entity_poly.entity_id
_entity_poly.type
_entity_poly.pdbx_seq_one_letter_code
_entity_poly.pdbx_strand_id
1 'polypeptide(L)'
;MDLKLGNKVAIVLAASKGLGKAIATTLSAEGAKVIIGSRDENELNKTAGEIKKLTGNEVIAIPVDVSDSKQIEDFVKKAAIAFGRIDILLNNAGGPPFDKFENFDTAAWQKAFELNLLSVAHMSRLVLPYLKKSGSGRIINIISGSTKSVLANSVLSTSMRLGVVGLAKMMADEFGPYNITVNNVGPGMILTDRIKHTLPKGVDLEEALKDRAKSIPLGRIGKPEELAALVAFLASEQASYITGTTIQVDGGASRAIF
;
A
#
# COMPACT_ATOMS: atom_id res chain seq x y z
N MET A 1 -14.09 -16.46 8.41
CA MET A 1 -12.73 -17.05 8.29
C MET A 1 -11.87 -16.39 9.36
N ASP A 2 -11.18 -17.16 10.17
CA ASP A 2 -10.20 -16.59 11.09
C ASP A 2 -8.89 -16.36 10.33
N LEU A 3 -8.45 -15.10 10.24
CA LEU A 3 -7.22 -14.71 9.53
C LEU A 3 -5.96 -14.94 10.37
N LYS A 4 -6.09 -15.27 11.66
CA LYS A 4 -4.99 -15.51 12.60
C LYS A 4 -3.95 -14.37 12.63
N LEU A 5 -4.44 -13.12 12.59
CA LEU A 5 -3.59 -11.94 12.67
C LEU A 5 -3.36 -11.48 14.12
N GLY A 6 -4.01 -12.10 15.09
CA GLY A 6 -3.79 -11.83 16.51
C GLY A 6 -2.31 -11.91 16.88
N ASN A 7 -1.80 -10.90 17.58
CA ASN A 7 -0.39 -10.76 17.97
C ASN A 7 0.65 -10.60 16.84
N LYS A 8 0.25 -10.54 15.58
CA LYS A 8 1.12 -10.13 14.48
C LYS A 8 1.38 -8.63 14.55
N VAL A 9 2.55 -8.20 14.15
CA VAL A 9 2.93 -6.79 14.08
C VAL A 9 3.03 -6.37 12.62
N ALA A 10 2.20 -5.38 12.25
CA ALA A 10 2.11 -4.85 10.89
C ALA A 10 2.63 -3.41 10.82
N ILE A 11 3.52 -3.14 9.88
CA ILE A 11 3.88 -1.79 9.44
C ILE A 11 2.99 -1.41 8.26
N VAL A 12 2.33 -0.26 8.34
CA VAL A 12 1.49 0.28 7.25
C VAL A 12 1.95 1.69 6.92
N LEU A 13 2.48 1.88 5.71
CA LEU A 13 3.00 3.17 5.24
C LEU A 13 1.90 4.01 4.56
N ALA A 14 2.11 5.34 4.51
CA ALA A 14 1.15 6.34 4.03
C ALA A 14 -0.27 6.13 4.61
N ALA A 15 -0.34 5.91 5.93
CA ALA A 15 -1.53 5.43 6.61
C ALA A 15 -2.32 6.52 7.36
N SER A 16 -1.99 7.80 7.19
CA SER A 16 -2.75 8.89 7.82
C SER A 16 -4.14 9.06 7.21
N LYS A 17 -4.41 8.56 5.99
CA LYS A 17 -5.70 8.65 5.31
C LYS A 17 -5.83 7.62 4.18
N GLY A 18 -7.00 7.59 3.53
CA GLY A 18 -7.25 6.82 2.31
C GLY A 18 -7.01 5.32 2.47
N LEU A 19 -6.35 4.70 1.50
CA LEU A 19 -6.11 3.25 1.47
C LEU A 19 -5.28 2.78 2.67
N GLY A 20 -4.21 3.49 3.01
CA GLY A 20 -3.34 3.12 4.13
C GLY A 20 -4.10 3.11 5.47
N LYS A 21 -4.95 4.13 5.73
CA LYS A 21 -5.80 4.16 6.91
C LYS A 21 -6.79 3.00 6.94
N ALA A 22 -7.48 2.72 5.83
CA ALA A 22 -8.42 1.60 5.76
C ALA A 22 -7.73 0.26 6.03
N ILE A 23 -6.55 0.03 5.42
CA ILE A 23 -5.76 -1.18 5.64
C ILE A 23 -5.32 -1.30 7.11
N ALA A 24 -4.78 -0.22 7.70
CA ALA A 24 -4.39 -0.21 9.10
C ALA A 24 -5.57 -0.51 10.03
N THR A 25 -6.74 0.05 9.73
CA THR A 25 -7.98 -0.20 10.47
C THR A 25 -8.40 -1.66 10.38
N THR A 26 -8.40 -2.24 9.17
CA THR A 26 -8.79 -3.65 8.96
C THR A 26 -7.82 -4.60 9.65
N LEU A 27 -6.49 -4.41 9.50
CA LEU A 27 -5.50 -5.24 10.19
C LEU A 27 -5.63 -5.16 11.71
N SER A 28 -5.87 -3.95 12.24
CA SER A 28 -6.10 -3.76 13.67
C SER A 28 -7.39 -4.44 14.14
N ALA A 29 -8.48 -4.36 13.37
CA ALA A 29 -9.73 -5.04 13.69
C ALA A 29 -9.60 -6.57 13.71
N GLU A 30 -8.71 -7.13 12.89
CA GLU A 30 -8.35 -8.55 12.86
C GLU A 30 -7.34 -8.93 13.99
N GLY A 31 -7.05 -8.03 14.92
CA GLY A 31 -6.24 -8.28 16.11
C GLY A 31 -4.73 -8.04 15.93
N ALA A 32 -4.28 -7.54 14.81
CA ALA A 32 -2.87 -7.18 14.64
C ALA A 32 -2.52 -5.92 15.43
N LYS A 33 -1.30 -5.87 15.98
CA LYS A 33 -0.67 -4.64 16.45
C LYS A 33 -0.16 -3.86 15.25
N VAL A 34 -0.53 -2.59 15.14
CA VAL A 34 -0.26 -1.84 13.92
C VAL A 34 0.65 -0.64 14.20
N ILE A 35 1.68 -0.50 13.38
CA ILE A 35 2.54 0.68 13.31
C ILE A 35 2.20 1.41 12.02
N ILE A 36 1.75 2.65 12.14
CA ILE A 36 1.42 3.47 10.99
C ILE A 36 2.50 4.53 10.73
N GLY A 37 2.84 4.73 9.45
CA GLY A 37 3.83 5.70 9.01
C GLY A 37 3.27 6.67 7.96
N SER A 38 3.51 7.97 8.14
CA SER A 38 3.31 9.02 7.13
C SER A 38 4.07 10.29 7.52
N ARG A 39 4.08 11.30 6.63
CA ARG A 39 4.85 12.53 6.83
C ARG A 39 4.23 13.50 7.84
N ASP A 40 2.91 13.62 7.83
CA ASP A 40 2.17 14.53 8.71
C ASP A 40 1.93 13.86 10.05
N GLU A 41 2.69 14.27 11.05
CA GLU A 41 2.64 13.71 12.40
C GLU A 41 1.30 13.95 13.10
N ASN A 42 0.70 15.13 12.92
CA ASN A 42 -0.56 15.46 13.57
C ASN A 42 -1.71 14.61 13.02
N GLU A 43 -1.84 14.52 11.69
CA GLU A 43 -2.86 13.69 11.06
C GLU A 43 -2.62 12.19 11.32
N LEU A 44 -1.35 11.78 11.41
CA LEU A 44 -0.99 10.40 11.73
C LEU A 44 -1.39 10.02 13.16
N ASN A 45 -1.08 10.87 14.15
CA ASN A 45 -1.47 10.67 15.56
C ASN A 45 -2.98 10.64 15.74
N LYS A 46 -3.71 11.54 15.06
CA LYS A 46 -5.16 11.54 15.01
C LYS A 46 -5.70 10.20 14.48
N THR A 47 -5.15 9.74 13.36
CA THR A 47 -5.55 8.46 12.75
C THR A 47 -5.27 7.28 13.67
N ALA A 48 -4.12 7.23 14.35
CA ALA A 48 -3.81 6.19 15.33
C ALA A 48 -4.86 6.17 16.47
N GLY A 49 -5.23 7.34 16.99
CA GLY A 49 -6.27 7.47 18.02
C GLY A 49 -7.64 7.00 17.54
N GLU A 50 -8.03 7.33 16.32
CA GLU A 50 -9.30 6.89 15.72
C GLU A 50 -9.35 5.37 15.53
N ILE A 51 -8.27 4.76 15.01
CA ILE A 51 -8.20 3.30 14.84
C ILE A 51 -8.24 2.61 16.20
N LYS A 52 -7.45 3.06 17.17
CA LYS A 52 -7.46 2.51 18.55
C LYS A 52 -8.85 2.58 19.18
N LYS A 53 -9.54 3.71 19.02
CA LYS A 53 -10.92 3.87 19.54
C LYS A 53 -11.90 2.90 18.89
N LEU A 54 -11.74 2.64 17.57
CA LEU A 54 -12.65 1.79 16.80
C LEU A 54 -12.41 0.31 17.08
N THR A 55 -11.16 -0.12 17.20
CA THR A 55 -10.79 -1.55 17.25
C THR A 55 -10.46 -2.04 18.66
N GLY A 56 -10.15 -1.14 19.58
CA GLY A 56 -9.68 -1.48 20.93
C GLY A 56 -8.21 -1.94 20.97
N ASN A 57 -7.55 -2.08 19.81
CA ASN A 57 -6.19 -2.60 19.70
C ASN A 57 -5.13 -1.48 19.67
N GLU A 58 -3.89 -1.84 19.97
CA GLU A 58 -2.78 -0.89 20.03
C GLU A 58 -2.33 -0.48 18.63
N VAL A 59 -2.24 0.84 18.40
CA VAL A 59 -1.77 1.45 17.18
C VAL A 59 -0.74 2.52 17.52
N ILE A 60 0.45 2.42 16.92
CA ILE A 60 1.56 3.36 17.14
C ILE A 60 1.77 4.18 15.86
N ALA A 61 1.84 5.49 16.01
CA ALA A 61 2.16 6.44 14.95
C ALA A 61 3.65 6.79 15.00
N ILE A 62 4.35 6.64 13.88
CA ILE A 62 5.75 7.06 13.73
C ILE A 62 5.86 7.88 12.43
N PRO A 63 6.21 9.18 12.51
CA PRO A 63 6.36 9.99 11.30
C PRO A 63 7.53 9.51 10.44
N VAL A 64 7.33 9.49 9.11
CA VAL A 64 8.35 9.11 8.13
C VAL A 64 8.03 9.68 6.75
N ASP A 65 9.04 10.25 6.10
CA ASP A 65 9.05 10.44 4.64
C ASP A 65 9.78 9.25 4.00
N VAL A 66 9.04 8.44 3.26
CA VAL A 66 9.59 7.24 2.62
C VAL A 66 10.49 7.55 1.40
N SER A 67 10.60 8.81 0.98
CA SER A 67 11.61 9.24 0.00
C SER A 67 12.96 9.54 0.62
N ASP A 68 13.05 9.62 1.96
CA ASP A 68 14.27 9.87 2.72
C ASP A 68 14.80 8.57 3.35
N SER A 69 15.94 8.10 2.87
CA SER A 69 16.54 6.84 3.33
C SER A 69 16.88 6.82 4.81
N LYS A 70 17.33 7.97 5.38
CA LYS A 70 17.67 8.07 6.79
C LYS A 70 16.43 8.01 7.67
N GLN A 71 15.34 8.66 7.26
CA GLN A 71 14.07 8.56 7.98
C GLN A 71 13.50 7.14 7.93
N ILE A 72 13.65 6.41 6.82
CA ILE A 72 13.28 5.00 6.74
C ILE A 72 14.07 4.15 7.75
N GLU A 73 15.39 4.34 7.85
CA GLU A 73 16.23 3.62 8.81
C GLU A 73 15.79 3.87 10.27
N ASP A 74 15.57 5.13 10.62
CA ASP A 74 15.12 5.51 11.97
C ASP A 74 13.70 5.01 12.27
N PHE A 75 12.82 5.05 11.27
CA PHE A 75 11.46 4.49 11.38
C PHE A 75 11.50 2.99 11.68
N VAL A 76 12.26 2.20 10.93
CA VAL A 76 12.34 0.74 11.13
C VAL A 76 12.93 0.41 12.49
N LYS A 77 13.97 1.13 12.96
CA LYS A 77 14.52 0.96 14.31
C LYS A 77 13.45 1.19 15.39
N LYS A 78 12.73 2.32 15.30
CA LYS A 78 11.64 2.64 16.25
C LYS A 78 10.51 1.60 16.20
N ALA A 79 10.11 1.18 15.00
CA ALA A 79 9.07 0.17 14.80
C ALA A 79 9.47 -1.19 15.41
N ALA A 80 10.72 -1.60 15.22
CA ALA A 80 11.22 -2.85 15.79
C ALA A 80 11.29 -2.83 17.32
N ILE A 81 11.64 -1.69 17.93
CA ILE A 81 11.67 -1.53 19.39
C ILE A 81 10.26 -1.55 19.98
N ALA A 82 9.27 -0.96 19.28
CA ALA A 82 7.92 -0.77 19.79
C ALA A 82 7.24 -2.06 20.22
N PHE A 83 7.39 -3.14 19.44
CA PHE A 83 6.76 -4.45 19.71
C PHE A 83 7.75 -5.63 19.72
N GLY A 84 9.04 -5.39 19.52
CA GLY A 84 10.07 -6.43 19.53
C GLY A 84 10.06 -7.37 18.30
N ARG A 85 9.13 -7.18 17.35
CA ARG A 85 8.97 -8.00 16.15
C ARG A 85 8.31 -7.22 15.01
N ILE A 86 8.46 -7.71 13.79
CA ILE A 86 7.72 -7.25 12.61
C ILE A 86 7.38 -8.50 11.80
N ASP A 87 6.10 -8.68 11.47
CA ASP A 87 5.57 -9.83 10.72
C ASP A 87 5.07 -9.43 9.34
N ILE A 88 4.51 -8.22 9.22
CA ILE A 88 3.84 -7.74 8.02
C ILE A 88 4.40 -6.36 7.66
N LEU A 89 4.78 -6.20 6.40
CA LEU A 89 5.13 -4.93 5.81
C LEU A 89 4.15 -4.59 4.68
N LEU A 90 3.42 -3.48 4.84
CA LEU A 90 2.66 -2.88 3.75
C LEU A 90 3.39 -1.67 3.20
N ASN A 91 3.99 -1.82 2.04
CA ASN A 91 4.53 -0.72 1.26
C ASN A 91 3.40 0.02 0.54
N ASN A 92 3.23 1.26 0.89
CA ASN A 92 2.28 2.17 0.27
C ASN A 92 2.87 3.58 0.26
N ALA A 93 2.68 4.31 -0.82
CA ALA A 93 3.12 5.68 -0.98
C ALA A 93 2.16 6.48 -1.85
N GLY A 94 2.16 7.79 -1.68
CA GLY A 94 1.47 8.69 -2.60
C GLY A 94 2.00 8.49 -4.03
N GLY A 95 1.13 8.67 -5.03
CA GLY A 95 1.59 8.60 -6.42
C GLY A 95 2.24 9.91 -6.86
N PRO A 96 3.11 9.88 -7.87
CA PRO A 96 3.68 11.06 -8.50
C PRO A 96 2.59 11.85 -9.27
N PRO A 97 2.90 13.05 -9.77
CA PRO A 97 1.97 13.83 -10.59
C PRO A 97 1.59 13.09 -11.88
N PHE A 98 0.42 13.45 -12.43
CA PHE A 98 -0.09 12.96 -13.70
C PHE A 98 0.14 14.02 -14.76
N ASP A 99 0.87 13.66 -15.82
CA ASP A 99 1.04 14.51 -17.00
C ASP A 99 1.57 13.67 -18.18
N LYS A 100 1.69 14.29 -19.37
CA LYS A 100 2.32 13.69 -20.54
C LYS A 100 3.81 13.50 -20.30
N PHE A 101 4.39 12.53 -21.00
CA PHE A 101 5.82 12.20 -20.90
C PHE A 101 6.73 13.42 -21.13
N GLU A 102 6.45 14.22 -22.13
CA GLU A 102 7.23 15.38 -22.53
C GLU A 102 7.32 16.51 -21.48
N ASN A 103 6.38 16.53 -20.52
CA ASN A 103 6.32 17.55 -19.48
C ASN A 103 7.13 17.21 -18.22
N PHE A 104 7.77 16.04 -18.16
CA PHE A 104 8.55 15.62 -17.01
C PHE A 104 10.05 15.76 -17.24
N ASP A 105 10.69 16.56 -16.44
CA ASP A 105 12.14 16.69 -16.37
C ASP A 105 12.79 15.54 -15.56
N THR A 106 14.12 15.47 -15.59
CA THR A 106 14.90 14.47 -14.86
C THR A 106 14.62 14.50 -13.34
N ALA A 107 14.37 15.68 -12.77
CA ALA A 107 14.11 15.82 -11.34
C ALA A 107 12.76 15.19 -10.95
N ALA A 108 11.74 15.28 -11.81
CA ALA A 108 10.44 14.62 -11.60
C ALA A 108 10.59 13.08 -11.64
N TRP A 109 11.39 12.56 -12.58
CA TRP A 109 11.72 11.14 -12.65
C TRP A 109 12.45 10.65 -11.40
N GLN A 110 13.46 11.40 -10.94
CA GLN A 110 14.22 11.06 -9.73
C GLN A 110 13.31 11.00 -8.49
N LYS A 111 12.46 12.01 -8.29
CA LYS A 111 11.49 12.04 -7.18
C LYS A 111 10.51 10.87 -7.24
N ALA A 112 10.02 10.51 -8.44
CA ALA A 112 9.14 9.37 -8.63
C ALA A 112 9.85 8.05 -8.30
N PHE A 113 11.11 7.90 -8.71
CA PHE A 113 11.95 6.75 -8.40
C PHE A 113 12.14 6.59 -6.89
N GLU A 114 12.57 7.64 -6.21
CA GLU A 114 12.80 7.63 -4.75
C GLU A 114 11.53 7.28 -3.99
N LEU A 115 10.41 7.93 -4.32
CA LEU A 115 9.13 7.76 -3.62
C LEU A 115 8.47 6.41 -3.88
N ASN A 116 8.48 5.89 -5.12
CA ASN A 116 7.60 4.80 -5.53
C ASN A 116 8.31 3.47 -5.86
N LEU A 117 9.64 3.46 -5.99
CA LEU A 117 10.41 2.24 -6.22
C LEU A 117 11.52 2.04 -5.18
N LEU A 118 12.42 3.03 -5.00
CA LEU A 118 13.53 2.91 -4.06
C LEU A 118 13.04 2.77 -2.62
N SER A 119 11.98 3.49 -2.23
CA SER A 119 11.34 3.36 -0.91
C SER A 119 10.91 1.92 -0.60
N VAL A 120 10.31 1.23 -1.58
CA VAL A 120 9.87 -0.17 -1.45
C VAL A 120 11.09 -1.09 -1.25
N ALA A 121 12.11 -0.94 -2.08
CA ALA A 121 13.33 -1.74 -1.97
C ALA A 121 14.03 -1.51 -0.63
N HIS A 122 14.18 -0.25 -0.22
CA HIS A 122 14.89 0.12 1.01
C HIS A 122 14.14 -0.34 2.26
N MET A 123 12.84 -0.08 2.34
CA MET A 123 12.00 -0.53 3.46
C MET A 123 12.01 -2.05 3.58
N SER A 124 11.82 -2.77 2.47
CA SER A 124 11.82 -4.23 2.44
C SER A 124 13.15 -4.81 2.92
N ARG A 125 14.28 -4.23 2.47
CA ARG A 125 15.63 -4.65 2.90
C ARG A 125 15.84 -4.50 4.40
N LEU A 126 15.41 -3.37 4.99
CA LEU A 126 15.60 -3.09 6.41
C LEU A 126 14.69 -3.94 7.32
N VAL A 127 13.49 -4.26 6.84
CA VAL A 127 12.54 -5.10 7.59
C VAL A 127 12.85 -6.60 7.45
N LEU A 128 13.56 -7.01 6.39
CA LEU A 128 13.83 -8.43 6.08
C LEU A 128 14.38 -9.26 7.26
N PRO A 129 15.35 -8.79 8.07
CA PRO A 129 15.84 -9.57 9.21
C PRO A 129 14.74 -9.93 10.23
N TYR A 130 13.80 -9.02 10.45
CA TYR A 130 12.67 -9.23 11.36
C TYR A 130 11.65 -10.20 10.76
N LEU A 131 11.36 -10.09 9.46
CA LEU A 131 10.48 -11.01 8.75
C LEU A 131 11.05 -12.44 8.74
N LYS A 132 12.36 -12.60 8.54
CA LYS A 132 13.02 -13.91 8.67
C LYS A 132 12.87 -14.50 10.07
N LYS A 133 13.07 -13.67 11.10
CA LYS A 133 12.92 -14.08 12.51
C LYS A 133 11.46 -14.45 12.85
N SER A 134 10.48 -13.85 12.20
CA SER A 134 9.06 -14.14 12.44
C SER A 134 8.64 -15.55 11.98
N GLY A 135 9.35 -16.13 11.01
CA GLY A 135 9.06 -17.45 10.43
C GLY A 135 7.81 -17.50 9.53
N SER A 136 7.12 -16.37 9.35
CA SER A 136 5.90 -16.24 8.52
C SER A 136 5.72 -14.81 8.02
N GLY A 137 6.76 -14.24 7.41
CA GLY A 137 6.76 -12.83 6.96
C GLY A 137 5.82 -12.58 5.79
N ARG A 138 5.26 -11.36 5.73
CA ARG A 138 4.39 -10.91 4.64
C ARG A 138 4.83 -9.55 4.15
N ILE A 139 5.08 -9.41 2.85
CA ILE A 139 5.31 -8.13 2.18
C ILE A 139 4.18 -7.91 1.18
N ILE A 140 3.47 -6.80 1.30
CA ILE A 140 2.39 -6.44 0.39
C ILE A 140 2.67 -5.03 -0.13
N ASN A 141 2.70 -4.86 -1.46
CA ASN A 141 2.96 -3.59 -2.10
C ASN A 141 1.68 -3.05 -2.72
N ILE A 142 1.26 -1.86 -2.36
CA ILE A 142 0.18 -1.15 -3.05
C ILE A 142 0.77 -0.47 -4.28
N ILE A 143 0.37 -0.94 -5.43
CA ILE A 143 0.85 -0.43 -6.72
C ILE A 143 -0.24 0.39 -7.44
N SER A 144 -0.59 0.05 -8.67
CA SER A 144 -1.62 0.73 -9.46
C SER A 144 -2.24 -0.24 -10.48
N GLY A 145 -3.49 -0.03 -10.83
CA GLY A 145 -4.13 -0.70 -11.97
C GLY A 145 -3.41 -0.44 -13.30
N SER A 146 -2.65 0.67 -13.39
CA SER A 146 -1.85 1.00 -14.57
C SER A 146 -0.70 0.02 -14.85
N THR A 147 -0.41 -0.90 -13.95
CA THR A 147 0.55 -1.99 -14.19
C THR A 147 0.00 -3.11 -15.08
N LYS A 148 -1.31 -3.14 -15.28
CA LYS A 148 -1.99 -4.12 -16.16
C LYS A 148 -2.68 -3.48 -17.37
N SER A 149 -2.93 -2.17 -17.34
CA SER A 149 -3.58 -1.46 -18.45
C SER A 149 -3.05 -0.03 -18.54
N VAL A 150 -3.12 0.57 -19.73
CA VAL A 150 -2.69 1.95 -19.92
C VAL A 150 -3.65 2.90 -19.19
N LEU A 151 -3.08 3.74 -18.33
CA LEU A 151 -3.77 4.87 -17.72
C LEU A 151 -3.15 6.16 -18.27
N ALA A 152 -3.95 6.98 -18.93
CA ALA A 152 -3.47 8.22 -19.55
C ALA A 152 -2.73 9.10 -18.52
N ASN A 153 -1.66 9.75 -18.95
CA ASN A 153 -0.86 10.68 -18.15
C ASN A 153 -0.20 10.09 -16.89
N SER A 154 -0.14 8.77 -16.75
CA SER A 154 0.43 8.12 -15.55
C SER A 154 1.85 7.58 -15.76
N VAL A 155 2.62 8.13 -16.69
CA VAL A 155 3.91 7.58 -17.11
C VAL A 155 4.88 7.36 -15.93
N LEU A 156 5.06 8.33 -15.05
CA LEU A 156 5.93 8.21 -13.87
C LEU A 156 5.44 7.07 -12.94
N SER A 157 4.15 7.08 -12.63
CA SER A 157 3.55 6.07 -11.74
C SER A 157 3.65 4.67 -12.31
N THR A 158 3.31 4.51 -13.60
CA THR A 158 3.33 3.21 -14.27
C THR A 158 4.74 2.64 -14.34
N SER A 159 5.73 3.46 -14.74
CA SER A 159 7.13 3.03 -14.85
C SER A 159 7.69 2.55 -13.50
N MET A 160 7.51 3.34 -12.44
CA MET A 160 8.04 2.97 -11.12
C MET A 160 7.32 1.75 -10.54
N ARG A 161 6.01 1.65 -10.70
CA ARG A 161 5.23 0.54 -10.14
C ARG A 161 5.40 -0.77 -10.92
N LEU A 162 5.71 -0.72 -12.21
CA LEU A 162 6.17 -1.90 -12.96
C LEU A 162 7.54 -2.36 -12.45
N GLY A 163 8.44 -1.43 -12.08
CA GLY A 163 9.67 -1.77 -11.37
C GLY A 163 9.41 -2.51 -10.04
N VAL A 164 8.40 -2.08 -9.28
CA VAL A 164 7.99 -2.79 -8.04
C VAL A 164 7.46 -4.18 -8.36
N VAL A 165 6.71 -4.38 -9.46
CA VAL A 165 6.22 -5.71 -9.86
C VAL A 165 7.38 -6.67 -10.11
N GLY A 166 8.41 -6.23 -10.87
CA GLY A 166 9.61 -7.02 -11.11
C GLY A 166 10.38 -7.30 -9.82
N LEU A 167 10.61 -6.27 -8.99
CA LEU A 167 11.27 -6.40 -7.68
C LEU A 167 10.53 -7.39 -6.78
N ALA A 168 9.21 -7.30 -6.68
CA ALA A 168 8.40 -8.19 -5.85
C ALA A 168 8.50 -9.65 -6.30
N LYS A 169 8.59 -9.90 -7.62
CA LYS A 169 8.78 -11.25 -8.17
C LYS A 169 10.12 -11.84 -7.75
N MET A 170 11.20 -11.07 -7.84
CA MET A 170 12.53 -11.48 -7.39
C MET A 170 12.57 -11.72 -5.88
N MET A 171 12.01 -10.80 -5.09
CA MET A 171 11.91 -10.97 -3.63
C MET A 171 11.10 -12.21 -3.24
N ALA A 172 10.03 -12.54 -3.98
CA ALA A 172 9.23 -13.74 -3.70
C ALA A 172 10.04 -15.03 -3.89
N ASP A 173 10.88 -15.08 -4.91
CA ASP A 173 11.80 -16.18 -5.17
C ASP A 173 12.88 -16.29 -4.07
N GLU A 174 13.58 -15.18 -3.80
CA GLU A 174 14.68 -15.16 -2.83
C GLU A 174 14.23 -15.38 -1.38
N PHE A 175 13.02 -14.93 -1.01
CA PHE A 175 12.53 -14.96 0.37
C PHE A 175 11.64 -16.17 0.67
N GLY A 176 11.20 -16.90 -0.35
CA GLY A 176 10.41 -18.13 -0.21
C GLY A 176 10.98 -19.13 0.77
N PRO A 177 12.30 -19.46 0.76
CA PRO A 177 12.94 -20.37 1.71
C PRO A 177 12.79 -19.95 3.19
N TYR A 178 12.49 -18.68 3.45
CA TYR A 178 12.25 -18.15 4.81
C TYR A 178 10.75 -18.06 5.16
N ASN A 179 9.86 -18.68 4.37
CA ASN A 179 8.41 -18.60 4.53
C ASN A 179 7.87 -17.14 4.50
N ILE A 180 8.48 -16.31 3.65
CA ILE A 180 8.05 -14.91 3.42
C ILE A 180 7.35 -14.84 2.06
N THR A 181 6.10 -14.37 2.05
CA THR A 181 5.39 -14.11 0.80
C THR A 181 5.50 -12.64 0.42
N VAL A 182 5.58 -12.37 -0.89
CA VAL A 182 5.65 -11.01 -1.44
C VAL A 182 4.62 -10.87 -2.55
N ASN A 183 3.62 -9.99 -2.36
CA ASN A 183 2.54 -9.81 -3.30
C ASN A 183 2.27 -8.33 -3.58
N ASN A 184 1.67 -8.04 -4.73
CA ASN A 184 1.27 -6.70 -5.11
C ASN A 184 -0.25 -6.61 -5.21
N VAL A 185 -0.80 -5.47 -4.79
CA VAL A 185 -2.22 -5.14 -4.95
C VAL A 185 -2.33 -3.90 -5.81
N GLY A 186 -3.02 -4.01 -6.94
CA GLY A 186 -3.24 -2.94 -7.92
C GLY A 186 -4.63 -2.32 -7.75
N PRO A 187 -4.77 -1.17 -7.07
CA PRO A 187 -6.06 -0.48 -6.99
C PRO A 187 -6.49 0.09 -8.34
N GLY A 188 -7.75 -0.08 -8.68
CA GLY A 188 -8.43 0.71 -9.69
C GLY A 188 -8.94 2.04 -9.13
N MET A 189 -10.14 2.45 -9.55
CA MET A 189 -10.80 3.62 -8.97
C MET A 189 -11.43 3.26 -7.62
N ILE A 190 -10.78 3.69 -6.54
CA ILE A 190 -11.25 3.52 -5.17
C ILE A 190 -11.47 4.89 -4.55
N LEU A 191 -12.63 5.11 -3.91
CA LEU A 191 -13.04 6.39 -3.37
C LEU A 191 -12.13 6.83 -2.21
N THR A 192 -11.22 7.73 -2.52
CA THR A 192 -10.31 8.38 -1.57
C THR A 192 -10.26 9.86 -1.88
N ASP A 193 -9.74 10.67 -0.99
CA ASP A 193 -9.57 12.11 -1.25
C ASP A 193 -8.73 12.36 -2.50
N ARG A 194 -7.73 11.49 -2.77
CA ARG A 194 -6.95 11.59 -4.01
C ARG A 194 -7.83 11.51 -5.26
N ILE A 195 -8.80 10.60 -5.31
CA ILE A 195 -9.72 10.48 -6.45
C ILE A 195 -10.60 11.73 -6.55
N LYS A 196 -11.11 12.23 -5.42
CA LYS A 196 -11.89 13.49 -5.39
C LYS A 196 -11.10 14.65 -5.99
N HIS A 197 -9.81 14.79 -5.67
CA HIS A 197 -8.94 15.84 -6.21
C HIS A 197 -8.62 15.69 -7.71
N THR A 198 -8.85 14.54 -8.33
CA THR A 198 -8.66 14.32 -9.78
C THR A 198 -9.93 14.62 -10.58
N LEU A 199 -11.03 14.96 -9.93
CA LEU A 199 -12.28 15.32 -10.60
C LEU A 199 -12.22 16.74 -11.16
N PRO A 200 -12.94 17.04 -12.25
CA PRO A 200 -13.04 18.39 -12.79
C PRO A 200 -13.58 19.37 -11.74
N LYS A 201 -12.99 20.55 -11.67
CA LYS A 201 -13.48 21.62 -10.78
C LYS A 201 -14.85 22.10 -11.26
N GLY A 202 -15.77 22.31 -10.32
CA GLY A 202 -17.10 22.87 -10.62
C GLY A 202 -18.15 21.85 -11.08
N VAL A 203 -17.79 20.57 -11.16
CA VAL A 203 -18.76 19.49 -11.43
C VAL A 203 -19.23 18.90 -10.10
N ASP A 204 -20.51 18.53 -10.03
CA ASP A 204 -21.05 17.83 -8.88
C ASP A 204 -20.30 16.51 -8.65
N LEU A 205 -19.91 16.26 -7.40
CA LEU A 205 -19.09 15.11 -7.04
C LEU A 205 -19.78 13.79 -7.39
N GLU A 206 -21.08 13.69 -7.12
CA GLU A 206 -21.84 12.46 -7.34
C GLU A 206 -21.99 12.17 -8.82
N GLU A 207 -22.27 13.19 -9.62
CA GLU A 207 -22.36 13.08 -11.08
C GLU A 207 -21.01 12.68 -11.70
N ALA A 208 -19.91 13.30 -11.29
CA ALA A 208 -18.58 12.97 -11.77
C ALA A 208 -18.15 11.54 -11.41
N LEU A 209 -18.52 11.05 -10.22
CA LEU A 209 -18.27 9.67 -9.84
C LEU A 209 -19.15 8.67 -10.62
N LYS A 210 -20.41 8.99 -10.87
CA LYS A 210 -21.30 8.18 -11.72
C LYS A 210 -20.78 8.08 -13.16
N ASP A 211 -20.29 9.18 -13.71
CA ASP A 211 -19.73 9.15 -15.06
C ASP A 211 -18.47 8.27 -15.14
N ARG A 212 -17.54 8.40 -14.20
CA ARG A 212 -16.37 7.52 -14.12
C ARG A 212 -16.72 6.05 -13.91
N ALA A 213 -17.77 5.77 -13.16
CA ALA A 213 -18.24 4.41 -12.89
C ALA A 213 -18.73 3.67 -14.17
N LYS A 214 -19.17 4.38 -15.20
CA LYS A 214 -19.58 3.81 -16.49
C LYS A 214 -18.50 2.98 -17.18
N SER A 215 -17.23 3.30 -16.95
CA SER A 215 -16.08 2.58 -17.51
C SER A 215 -15.71 1.31 -16.73
N ILE A 216 -16.31 1.10 -15.56
CA ILE A 216 -16.02 -0.02 -14.66
C ILE A 216 -17.10 -1.09 -14.84
N PRO A 217 -16.78 -2.36 -15.15
CA PRO A 217 -17.77 -3.42 -15.32
C PRO A 217 -18.75 -3.60 -14.16
N LEU A 218 -18.28 -3.43 -12.90
CA LEU A 218 -19.18 -3.44 -11.74
C LEU A 218 -20.06 -2.19 -11.61
N GLY A 219 -19.94 -1.19 -12.49
CA GLY A 219 -20.78 0.00 -12.54
C GLY A 219 -20.63 0.96 -11.33
N ARG A 220 -19.60 0.82 -10.52
CA ARG A 220 -19.37 1.66 -9.34
C ARG A 220 -17.90 1.87 -9.02
N ILE A 221 -17.62 2.92 -8.28
CA ILE A 221 -16.32 3.16 -7.65
C ILE A 221 -16.16 2.22 -6.46
N GLY A 222 -14.97 1.66 -6.26
CA GLY A 222 -14.65 0.79 -5.12
C GLY A 222 -14.50 1.58 -3.81
N LYS A 223 -14.64 0.89 -2.68
CA LYS A 223 -14.41 1.45 -1.35
C LYS A 223 -13.03 1.05 -0.83
N PRO A 224 -12.36 1.88 0.01
CA PRO A 224 -11.06 1.53 0.61
C PRO A 224 -11.09 0.21 1.37
N GLU A 225 -12.20 -0.11 2.04
CA GLU A 225 -12.40 -1.32 2.83
C GLU A 225 -12.37 -2.59 1.96
N GLU A 226 -12.82 -2.51 0.69
CA GLU A 226 -12.80 -3.64 -0.24
C GLU A 226 -11.37 -4.04 -0.62
N LEU A 227 -10.48 -3.05 -0.77
CA LEU A 227 -9.07 -3.32 -0.97
C LEU A 227 -8.39 -3.79 0.32
N ALA A 228 -8.74 -3.19 1.45
CA ALA A 228 -8.19 -3.55 2.76
C ALA A 228 -8.51 -5.00 3.14
N ALA A 229 -9.68 -5.52 2.76
CA ALA A 229 -10.06 -6.91 2.97
C ALA A 229 -9.12 -7.88 2.24
N LEU A 230 -8.76 -7.60 0.98
CA LEU A 230 -7.77 -8.40 0.24
C LEU A 230 -6.39 -8.32 0.91
N VAL A 231 -5.98 -7.13 1.36
CA VAL A 231 -4.69 -6.97 2.05
C VAL A 231 -4.64 -7.76 3.34
N ALA A 232 -5.71 -7.75 4.15
CA ALA A 232 -5.79 -8.54 5.37
C ALA A 232 -5.74 -10.05 5.06
N PHE A 233 -6.42 -10.50 4.02
CA PHE A 233 -6.32 -11.89 3.55
C PHE A 233 -4.89 -12.25 3.13
N LEU A 234 -4.21 -11.43 2.33
CA LEU A 234 -2.83 -11.67 1.90
C LEU A 234 -1.83 -11.64 3.07
N ALA A 235 -2.12 -10.89 4.12
CA ALA A 235 -1.33 -10.83 5.34
C ALA A 235 -1.50 -12.08 6.23
N SER A 236 -2.54 -12.88 6.00
CA SER A 236 -2.95 -14.01 6.83
C SER A 236 -2.17 -15.31 6.57
N GLU A 237 -2.38 -16.30 7.41
CA GLU A 237 -1.90 -17.66 7.20
C GLU A 237 -2.64 -18.36 6.05
N GLN A 238 -3.90 -18.01 5.78
CA GLN A 238 -4.71 -18.57 4.71
C GLN A 238 -4.16 -18.25 3.31
N ALA A 239 -3.36 -17.19 3.20
CA ALA A 239 -2.66 -16.83 1.96
C ALA A 239 -1.21 -17.31 1.89
N SER A 240 -0.79 -18.24 2.76
CA SER A 240 0.62 -18.69 2.88
C SER A 240 1.18 -19.32 1.61
N TYR A 241 0.35 -19.77 0.67
CA TYR A 241 0.78 -20.33 -0.62
C TYR A 241 0.59 -19.36 -1.81
N ILE A 242 0.34 -18.07 -1.51
CA ILE A 242 0.19 -17.00 -2.52
C ILE A 242 1.40 -16.08 -2.42
N THR A 243 2.28 -16.11 -3.43
CA THR A 243 3.47 -15.26 -3.49
C THR A 243 3.85 -14.92 -4.93
N GLY A 244 4.53 -13.79 -5.15
CA GLY A 244 5.01 -13.35 -6.45
C GLY A 244 3.90 -12.94 -7.42
N THR A 245 2.68 -12.65 -6.93
CA THR A 245 1.52 -12.28 -7.75
C THR A 245 1.17 -10.80 -7.66
N THR A 246 0.42 -10.34 -8.65
CA THR A 246 -0.18 -9.02 -8.72
C THR A 246 -1.68 -9.16 -8.90
N ILE A 247 -2.45 -8.76 -7.89
CA ILE A 247 -3.91 -8.87 -7.86
C ILE A 247 -4.53 -7.48 -8.04
N GLN A 248 -5.44 -7.36 -9.02
CA GLN A 248 -6.18 -6.12 -9.24
C GLN A 248 -7.42 -6.07 -8.35
N VAL A 249 -7.68 -4.88 -7.77
CA VAL A 249 -8.91 -4.55 -7.05
C VAL A 249 -9.51 -3.34 -7.75
N ASP A 250 -10.20 -3.58 -8.86
CA ASP A 250 -10.56 -2.53 -9.83
C ASP A 250 -11.97 -2.66 -10.41
N GLY A 251 -12.79 -3.58 -9.91
CA GLY A 251 -14.13 -3.80 -10.41
C GLY A 251 -14.20 -4.32 -11.87
N GLY A 252 -13.08 -4.89 -12.37
CA GLY A 252 -12.94 -5.37 -13.74
C GLY A 252 -12.55 -4.29 -14.75
N ALA A 253 -12.08 -3.13 -14.30
CA ALA A 253 -11.69 -2.01 -15.18
C ALA A 253 -10.49 -2.34 -16.07
N SER A 254 -9.53 -3.15 -15.59
CA SER A 254 -8.43 -3.65 -16.41
C SER A 254 -8.97 -4.62 -17.48
N ARG A 255 -8.55 -4.41 -18.72
CA ARG A 255 -8.94 -5.26 -19.87
C ARG A 255 -7.83 -6.25 -20.27
N ALA A 256 -6.71 -6.28 -19.52
CA ALA A 256 -5.65 -7.24 -19.77
C ALA A 256 -6.11 -8.66 -19.41
N ILE A 257 -5.76 -9.62 -20.26
CA ILE A 257 -6.03 -11.05 -20.02
C ILE A 257 -4.86 -11.66 -19.23
N PHE A 258 -3.63 -11.11 -19.37
CA PHE A 258 -2.40 -11.57 -18.74
C PHE A 258 -1.77 -10.49 -17.84
#